data_35b1a3e793dd692fec78e293c20895a8
#
_entry.id   35b1a3e793dd692fec78e293c20895a8
#
_cell.length_a   1.000
_cell.length_b   1.000
_cell.length_c   1.000
_cell.angle_alpha   90.00
_cell.angle_beta   90.00
_cell.angle_gamma   90.00
#
_symmetry.space_group_name_H-M   'P 1'
#
loop_
_entity.id
_entity.type
_entity.pdbx_description
1 polymer ?
#
loop_
_entity_poly.entity_id
_entity_poly.type
_entity_poly.pdbx_seq_one_letter_code
_entity_poly.pdbx_strand_id
1 'polypeptide(L)'
;MSYSERIKEVIDGSDVAIFMKGTPAFVMCGNSGRALEALRRAGASVTAVDVLPDPAIRQELSAISGWPTIPQVFVKGELVGGADIVEELEASGELEQTLRERLGDGYAGSRDETTVVLA
;
A
#
# COMPACT_ATOMS: atom_id res chain seq x y z
N MET A 1 1.65 -14.92 -16.23
CA MET A 1 1.34 -14.92 -14.78
C MET A 1 -0.06 -14.37 -14.54
N SER A 2 -0.78 -14.95 -13.61
CA SER A 2 -2.09 -14.47 -13.20
C SER A 2 -1.96 -13.19 -12.35
N TYR A 3 -3.05 -12.43 -12.23
CA TYR A 3 -3.09 -11.31 -11.31
C TYR A 3 -2.82 -11.75 -9.87
N SER A 4 -3.38 -12.87 -9.45
CA SER A 4 -3.15 -13.40 -8.11
C SER A 4 -1.66 -13.59 -7.82
N GLU A 5 -0.94 -14.20 -8.74
CA GLU A 5 0.51 -14.40 -8.59
C GLU A 5 1.28 -13.07 -8.55
N ARG A 6 0.95 -12.15 -9.43
CA ARG A 6 1.60 -10.83 -9.50
C ARG A 6 1.31 -9.98 -8.26
N ILE A 7 0.08 -10.02 -7.77
CA ILE A 7 -0.30 -9.33 -6.53
C ILE A 7 0.50 -9.89 -5.35
N LYS A 8 0.60 -11.21 -5.24
CA LYS A 8 1.40 -11.84 -4.18
C LYS A 8 2.88 -11.46 -4.26
N GLU A 9 3.44 -11.37 -5.46
CA GLU A 9 4.82 -10.92 -5.64
C GLU A 9 5.02 -9.48 -5.14
N VAL A 10 4.08 -8.60 -5.43
CA VAL A 10 4.15 -7.21 -4.94
C VAL A 10 4.07 -7.17 -3.41
N ILE A 11 3.11 -7.88 -2.84
CA ILE A 11 2.92 -7.92 -1.38
C ILE A 11 4.17 -8.46 -0.68
N ASP A 12 4.70 -9.57 -1.16
CA ASP A 12 5.82 -10.25 -0.51
C ASP A 12 7.17 -9.60 -0.81
N GLY A 13 7.30 -8.99 -1.97
CA GLY A 13 8.55 -8.39 -2.43
C GLY A 13 8.74 -6.93 -2.11
N SER A 14 7.72 -6.26 -1.55
CA SER A 14 7.79 -4.82 -1.25
C SER A 14 7.86 -4.59 0.25
N ASP A 15 8.67 -3.62 0.68
CA ASP A 15 8.69 -3.23 2.08
C ASP A 15 7.35 -2.63 2.50
N VAL A 16 6.82 -1.69 1.68
CA VAL A 16 5.49 -1.11 1.87
C VAL A 16 4.78 -1.12 0.52
N ALA A 17 3.62 -1.74 0.46
CA ALA A 17 2.80 -1.76 -0.74
C ALA A 17 1.46 -1.07 -0.49
N ILE A 18 0.99 -0.30 -1.46
CA ILE A 18 -0.36 0.27 -1.45
C ILE A 18 -1.08 -0.10 -2.74
N PHE A 19 -2.24 -0.72 -2.60
CA PHE A 19 -3.16 -0.97 -3.71
C PHE A 19 -4.23 0.12 -3.65
N MET A 20 -4.31 0.92 -4.71
CA MET A 20 -5.06 2.18 -4.70
C MET A 20 -5.83 2.38 -5.99
N LYS A 21 -6.74 3.34 -5.99
CA LYS A 21 -7.40 3.81 -7.22
C LYS A 21 -6.60 4.98 -7.77
N GLY A 22 -5.98 4.75 -8.92
CA GLY A 22 -5.04 5.69 -9.53
C GLY A 22 -3.61 5.35 -9.18
N THR A 23 -2.74 6.34 -9.36
CA THR A 23 -1.30 6.23 -9.08
C THR A 23 -0.89 7.36 -8.14
N PRO A 24 0.33 7.31 -7.56
CA PRO A 24 0.82 8.42 -6.74
C PRO A 24 0.81 9.77 -7.46
N ALA A 25 1.02 9.78 -8.78
CA ALA A 25 0.98 11.01 -9.57
C ALA A 25 -0.46 11.44 -9.95
N PHE A 26 -1.39 10.50 -10.03
CA PHE A 26 -2.79 10.73 -10.42
C PHE A 26 -3.74 9.94 -9.53
N VAL A 27 -3.92 10.41 -8.32
CA VAL A 27 -4.83 9.77 -7.35
C VAL A 27 -6.29 9.97 -7.79
N MET A 28 -7.03 8.86 -7.89
CA MET A 28 -8.41 8.85 -8.42
C MET A 28 -9.47 8.59 -7.33
N CYS A 29 -9.10 8.60 -6.07
CA CYS A 29 -10.00 8.31 -4.95
C CYS A 29 -9.49 9.00 -3.68
N GLY A 30 -10.39 9.69 -2.98
CA GLY A 30 -10.04 10.41 -1.75
C GLY A 30 -9.45 9.49 -0.67
N ASN A 31 -10.02 8.30 -0.50
CA ASN A 31 -9.52 7.34 0.49
C ASN A 31 -8.12 6.84 0.13
N SER A 32 -7.85 6.58 -1.14
CA SER A 32 -6.52 6.21 -1.63
C SER A 32 -5.51 7.34 -1.36
N GLY A 33 -5.91 8.57 -1.62
CA GLY A 33 -5.08 9.75 -1.34
C GLY A 33 -4.76 9.91 0.13
N ARG A 34 -5.74 9.68 1.00
CA ARG A 34 -5.55 9.76 2.47
C ARG A 34 -4.54 8.73 2.96
N ALA A 35 -4.64 7.49 2.50
CA ALA A 35 -3.70 6.45 2.87
C ALA A 35 -2.29 6.75 2.37
N LEU A 36 -2.16 7.18 1.11
CA LEU A 36 -0.87 7.54 0.53
C LEU A 36 -0.22 8.70 1.29
N GLU A 37 -0.99 9.74 1.62
CA GLU A 37 -0.47 10.87 2.38
C GLU A 37 0.00 10.48 3.78
N ALA A 38 -0.72 9.57 4.45
CA ALA A 38 -0.28 9.07 5.75
C ALA A 38 1.06 8.32 5.65
N LEU A 39 1.24 7.52 4.60
CA LEU A 39 2.51 6.84 4.34
C LEU A 39 3.63 7.84 4.04
N ARG A 40 3.33 8.90 3.29
CA ARG A 40 4.28 9.98 3.01
C ARG A 40 4.70 10.71 4.28
N ARG A 41 3.73 11.06 5.15
CA ARG A 41 4.05 11.70 6.44
C ARG A 41 4.90 10.81 7.34
N ALA A 42 4.69 9.50 7.28
CA ALA A 42 5.52 8.55 8.01
C ALA A 42 6.91 8.36 7.41
N GLY A 43 7.17 8.90 6.22
CA GLY A 43 8.46 8.81 5.55
C GLY A 43 8.69 7.51 4.79
N ALA A 44 7.65 6.74 4.52
CA ALA A 44 7.77 5.44 3.87
C ALA A 44 8.05 5.58 2.37
N SER A 45 8.93 4.71 1.84
CA SER A 45 8.97 4.43 0.41
C SER A 45 7.89 3.42 0.09
N VAL A 46 7.18 3.57 -1.01
CA VAL A 46 6.04 2.71 -1.34
C VAL A 46 6.15 2.13 -2.74
N THR A 47 5.63 0.92 -2.88
CA THR A 47 5.31 0.31 -4.16
C THR A 47 3.80 0.39 -4.34
N ALA A 48 3.35 1.12 -5.36
CA ALA A 48 1.94 1.39 -5.59
C ALA A 48 1.41 0.59 -6.79
N VAL A 49 0.22 0.04 -6.63
CA VAL A 49 -0.49 -0.66 -7.70
C VAL A 49 -1.85 0.01 -7.89
N ASP A 50 -2.14 0.40 -9.14
CA ASP A 50 -3.46 0.92 -9.51
C ASP A 50 -4.41 -0.24 -9.78
N VAL A 51 -5.53 -0.31 -9.08
CA VAL A 51 -6.52 -1.38 -9.25
C VAL A 51 -7.58 -1.07 -10.31
N LEU A 52 -7.58 0.15 -10.86
CA LEU A 52 -8.62 0.57 -11.81
C LEU A 52 -8.55 -0.06 -13.20
N PRO A 53 -7.38 -0.37 -13.78
CA PRO A 53 -7.31 -0.85 -15.17
C PRO A 53 -8.14 -2.10 -15.46
N ASP A 54 -8.32 -2.98 -14.47
CA ASP A 54 -9.12 -4.20 -14.63
C ASP A 54 -9.78 -4.55 -13.29
N PRO A 55 -11.13 -4.71 -13.25
CA PRO A 55 -11.83 -5.10 -12.02
C PRO A 55 -11.34 -6.41 -11.41
N ALA A 56 -10.76 -7.30 -12.19
CA ALA A 56 -10.22 -8.56 -11.70
C ALA A 56 -9.04 -8.35 -10.74
N ILE A 57 -8.28 -7.26 -10.87
CA ILE A 57 -7.19 -6.93 -9.95
C ILE A 57 -7.75 -6.77 -8.53
N ARG A 58 -8.80 -5.97 -8.38
CA ARG A 58 -9.44 -5.74 -7.09
C ARG A 58 -10.05 -7.02 -6.51
N GLN A 59 -10.71 -7.81 -7.36
CA GLN A 59 -11.33 -9.06 -6.94
C GLN A 59 -10.29 -10.04 -6.41
N GLU A 60 -9.20 -10.22 -7.14
CA GLU A 60 -8.11 -11.11 -6.74
C GLU A 60 -7.39 -10.62 -5.48
N LEU A 61 -7.17 -9.32 -5.37
CA LEU A 61 -6.58 -8.73 -4.18
C LEU A 61 -7.42 -9.00 -2.93
N SER A 62 -8.73 -8.75 -3.02
CA SER A 62 -9.63 -8.96 -1.89
C SER A 62 -9.76 -10.43 -1.52
N ALA A 63 -9.68 -11.34 -2.48
CA ALA A 63 -9.65 -12.77 -2.22
C ALA A 63 -8.40 -13.19 -1.45
N ILE A 64 -7.25 -12.57 -1.74
CA ILE A 64 -5.99 -12.84 -1.06
C ILE A 64 -5.98 -12.26 0.35
N SER A 65 -6.39 -11.00 0.49
CA SER A 65 -6.26 -10.24 1.75
C SER A 65 -7.42 -10.45 2.72
N GLY A 66 -8.59 -10.81 2.21
CA GLY A 66 -9.82 -10.82 3.00
C GLY A 66 -10.36 -9.42 3.28
N TRP A 67 -9.74 -8.36 2.74
CA TRP A 67 -10.16 -6.97 2.96
C TRP A 67 -11.04 -6.52 1.80
N PRO A 68 -12.24 -5.95 2.06
CA PRO A 68 -13.21 -5.73 0.98
C PRO A 68 -13.06 -4.42 0.23
N THR A 69 -12.32 -3.46 0.74
CA THR A 69 -12.28 -2.10 0.19
C THR A 69 -10.89 -1.70 -0.29
N ILE A 70 -10.82 -0.62 -1.06
CA ILE A 70 -9.60 0.01 -1.53
C ILE A 70 -9.53 1.41 -0.88
N PRO A 71 -8.37 1.86 -0.40
CA PRO A 71 -7.03 1.28 -0.55
C PRO A 71 -6.74 0.14 0.43
N GLN A 72 -5.67 -0.62 0.13
CA GLN A 72 -5.11 -1.61 1.04
C GLN A 72 -3.61 -1.38 1.16
N VAL A 73 -3.12 -1.33 2.39
CA VAL A 73 -1.71 -1.09 2.69
C VAL A 73 -1.12 -2.32 3.37
N PHE A 74 0.05 -2.74 2.88
CA PHE A 74 0.80 -3.88 3.41
C PHE A 74 2.19 -3.42 3.82
N VAL A 75 2.68 -3.91 4.95
CA VAL A 75 4.06 -3.71 5.41
C VAL A 75 4.70 -5.08 5.60
N LYS A 76 5.79 -5.32 4.89
CA LYS A 76 6.52 -6.60 4.94
C LYS A 76 5.61 -7.80 4.74
N GLY A 77 4.71 -7.73 3.77
CA GLY A 77 3.79 -8.81 3.44
C GLY A 77 2.54 -8.90 4.31
N GLU A 78 2.41 -8.08 5.34
CA GLU A 78 1.24 -8.13 6.23
C GLU A 78 0.29 -6.96 5.98
N LEU A 79 -0.99 -7.25 5.91
CA LEU A 79 -2.03 -6.24 5.76
C LEU A 79 -2.09 -5.33 7.00
N VAL A 80 -1.91 -4.04 6.80
CA VAL A 80 -2.11 -3.03 7.86
C VAL A 80 -3.58 -2.61 7.90
N GLY A 81 -4.17 -2.32 6.74
CA GLY A 81 -5.56 -1.92 6.63
C GLY A 81 -5.80 -0.92 5.52
N GLY A 82 -6.95 -0.26 5.60
CA GLY A 82 -7.36 0.79 4.67
C GLY A 82 -7.05 2.19 5.17
N ALA A 83 -7.70 3.20 4.57
CA ALA A 83 -7.39 4.60 4.83
C ALA A 83 -7.56 5.00 6.30
N ASP A 84 -8.66 4.62 6.94
CA ASP A 84 -8.94 5.04 8.32
C ASP A 84 -7.92 4.49 9.29
N ILE A 85 -7.58 3.20 9.15
CA ILE A 85 -6.62 2.54 10.02
C ILE A 85 -5.23 3.13 9.84
N VAL A 86 -4.80 3.32 8.60
CA VAL A 86 -3.47 3.86 8.29
C VAL A 86 -3.34 5.30 8.81
N GLU A 87 -4.38 6.12 8.65
CA GLU A 87 -4.38 7.48 9.19
C GLU A 87 -4.30 7.51 10.72
N GLU A 88 -5.06 6.64 11.39
CA GLU A 88 -5.03 6.56 12.86
C GLU A 88 -3.66 6.14 13.37
N LEU A 89 -3.05 5.15 12.73
CA LEU A 89 -1.72 4.69 13.10
C LEU A 89 -0.65 5.76 12.89
N GLU A 90 -0.77 6.53 11.81
CA GLU A 90 0.17 7.63 11.55
C GLU A 90 -0.01 8.75 12.58
N ALA A 91 -1.24 9.14 12.87
CA ALA A 91 -1.52 10.22 13.83
C ALA A 91 -1.05 9.88 15.25
N SER A 92 -1.10 8.61 15.63
CA SER A 92 -0.65 8.15 16.95
C SER A 92 0.86 7.90 17.05
N GLY A 93 1.56 7.89 15.91
CA GLY A 93 2.98 7.51 15.84
C GLY A 93 3.22 6.01 15.73
N GLU A 94 2.17 5.19 15.79
CA GLU A 94 2.30 3.73 15.69
C GLU A 94 2.74 3.26 14.30
N LEU A 95 2.37 3.99 13.25
CA LEU A 95 2.80 3.63 11.89
C LEU A 95 4.31 3.72 11.76
N GLU A 96 4.91 4.82 12.20
CA GLU A 96 6.36 5.00 12.17
C GLU A 96 7.07 3.97 13.04
N GLN A 97 6.52 3.65 14.21
CA GLN A 97 7.05 2.62 15.07
C GLN A 97 7.04 1.26 14.37
N THR A 98 5.95 0.88 13.73
CA THR A 98 5.83 -0.36 12.97
C THR A 98 6.85 -0.41 11.83
N LEU A 99 7.01 0.69 11.10
CA LEU A 99 7.98 0.77 10.01
C LEU A 99 9.41 0.59 10.52
N ARG A 100 9.76 1.23 11.63
CA ARG A 100 11.09 1.07 12.26
C ARG A 100 11.33 -0.37 12.71
N GLU A 101 10.36 -0.96 13.36
CA GLU A 101 10.48 -2.34 13.87
C GLU A 101 10.65 -3.35 12.75
N ARG A 102 9.96 -3.17 11.64
CA ARG A 102 9.95 -4.14 10.55
C ARG A 102 11.01 -3.87 9.48
N LEU A 103 11.36 -2.62 9.25
CA LEU A 103 12.27 -2.21 8.17
C LEU A 103 13.61 -1.68 8.67
N GLY A 104 13.74 -1.43 9.97
CA GLY A 104 14.92 -0.83 10.56
C GLY A 104 14.83 0.69 10.63
N ASP A 105 15.72 1.32 11.41
CA ASP A 105 15.67 2.75 11.66
C ASP A 105 15.92 3.62 10.41
N GLY A 106 16.57 3.05 9.41
CA GLY A 106 16.87 3.75 8.16
C GLY A 106 15.76 3.72 7.11
N TYR A 107 14.58 3.21 7.42
CA TYR A 107 13.51 3.03 6.44
C TYR A 107 13.12 4.33 5.73
N ALA A 108 13.24 5.48 6.37
CA ALA A 108 12.87 6.78 5.82
C ALA A 108 14.01 7.47 5.05
N GLY A 109 15.10 6.76 4.80
CA GLY A 109 16.29 7.34 4.15
C GLY A 109 16.10 7.72 2.69
N SER A 110 15.17 7.07 1.97
CA SER A 110 14.94 7.32 0.55
C SER A 110 13.46 7.65 0.32
N ARG A 111 12.56 7.75 0.20
CA ARG A 111 11.16 8.14 -0.05
C ARG A 111 10.78 7.93 -1.52
N ASP A 112 11.11 6.74 -2.01
CA ASP A 112 10.78 6.39 -3.38
C ASP A 112 9.31 5.94 -3.51
N GLU A 113 8.66 6.37 -4.57
CA GLU A 113 7.32 5.91 -4.91
C GLU A 113 7.39 5.23 -6.27
N THR A 114 7.30 3.91 -6.26
CA THR A 114 7.37 3.08 -7.46
C THR A 114 5.99 2.60 -7.85
N THR A 115 5.61 2.76 -9.11
CA THR A 115 4.34 2.25 -9.62
C THR A 115 4.57 0.94 -10.36
N VAL A 116 3.80 -0.08 -9.99
CA VAL A 116 3.79 -1.37 -10.68
C VAL A 116 2.48 -1.50 -11.46
N VAL A 117 2.59 -1.79 -12.75
CA VAL A 117 1.44 -1.96 -13.64
C VAL A 117 1.18 -3.45 -13.81
N LEU A 118 -0.01 -3.91 -13.41
CA LEU A 118 -0.40 -5.31 -13.51
C LEU A 118 -1.14 -5.64 -14.82
N ALA A 119 -1.82 -4.68 -15.39
CA ALA A 119 -2.62 -4.88 -16.60
C ALA A 119 -1.90 -4.42 -17.85
#